data_4accb790d8827cd18e6d656dec60a498
#
_entry.id   4accb790d8827cd18e6d656dec60a498
#
_cell.length_a   1.000
_cell.length_b   1.000
_cell.length_c   1.000
_cell.angle_alpha   90.00
_cell.angle_beta   90.00
_cell.angle_gamma   90.00
#
_symmetry.space_group_name_H-M   'P 1'
#
loop_
_entity.id
_entity.type
_entity.pdbx_description
1 polymer ?
#
loop_
_entity_poly.entity_id
_entity_poly.type
_entity_poly.pdbx_seq_one_letter_code
_entity_poly.pdbx_strand_id
1 'polypeptide(L)'
;MTQEPGRLFREAWITGVHRHFPGEPKAGYVTPWEATPEWERASAAAVEGQVREFLAVSGGHAGRLGREQKGRFVATCWIAQIYRHFEDPKPGYVADWAELPPWQRETDADIFEAVEAAS
;
A
#
# COMPACT_ATOMS: atom_id res chain seq x y z
N MET A 1 -22.92 0.46 -0.26
CA MET A 1 -22.30 -0.77 0.23
C MET A 1 -20.82 -0.53 0.50
N THR A 2 -20.33 -1.10 1.58
CA THR A 2 -18.95 -0.96 1.97
C THR A 2 -18.11 -2.01 1.26
N GLN A 3 -16.99 -1.61 0.70
CA GLN A 3 -16.04 -2.57 0.12
C GLN A 3 -15.42 -3.42 1.22
N GLU A 4 -14.96 -4.61 0.86
CA GLU A 4 -14.20 -5.45 1.78
C GLU A 4 -12.94 -4.69 2.24
N PRO A 5 -12.56 -4.80 3.51
CA PRO A 5 -11.32 -4.19 3.99
C PRO A 5 -10.12 -4.68 3.17
N GLY A 6 -9.30 -3.75 2.70
CA GLY A 6 -8.12 -4.05 1.90
C GLY A 6 -8.36 -4.01 0.39
N ARG A 7 -9.60 -4.11 -0.05
CA ARG A 7 -9.88 -4.09 -1.49
C ARG A 7 -9.46 -2.77 -2.13
N LEU A 8 -9.74 -1.65 -1.50
CA LEU A 8 -9.34 -0.34 -2.00
C LEU A 8 -7.82 -0.24 -2.09
N PHE A 9 -7.10 -0.74 -1.08
CA PHE A 9 -5.64 -0.80 -1.11
C PHE A 9 -5.16 -1.53 -2.36
N ARG A 10 -5.69 -2.74 -2.59
CA ARG A 10 -5.26 -3.57 -3.72
C ARG A 10 -5.58 -2.92 -5.06
N GLU A 11 -6.77 -2.32 -5.19
CA GLU A 11 -7.16 -1.65 -6.42
C GLU A 11 -6.28 -0.44 -6.70
N ALA A 12 -5.94 0.32 -5.67
CA ALA A 12 -5.03 1.46 -5.80
C ALA A 12 -3.62 1.00 -6.18
N TRP A 13 -3.16 -0.13 -5.60
CA TRP A 13 -1.89 -0.73 -5.96
C TRP A 13 -1.86 -1.11 -7.45
N ILE A 14 -2.88 -1.84 -7.91
CA ILE A 14 -2.95 -2.27 -9.31
C ILE A 14 -2.95 -1.06 -10.25
N THR A 15 -3.76 -0.05 -9.94
CA THR A 15 -3.82 1.18 -10.74
C THR A 15 -2.45 1.87 -10.77
N GLY A 16 -1.78 1.97 -9.63
CA GLY A 16 -0.46 2.60 -9.56
C GLY A 16 0.60 1.83 -10.32
N VAL A 17 0.56 0.50 -10.24
CA VAL A 17 1.51 -0.32 -11.00
C VAL A 17 1.34 -0.07 -12.50
N HIS A 18 0.10 -0.06 -13.00
CA HIS A 18 -0.13 0.21 -14.41
C HIS A 18 0.27 1.63 -14.81
N ARG A 19 0.18 2.59 -13.89
CA ARG A 19 0.54 3.99 -14.18
C ARG A 19 2.04 4.23 -14.15
N HIS A 20 2.73 3.62 -13.21
CA HIS A 20 4.12 4.00 -12.91
C HIS A 20 5.17 2.96 -13.27
N PHE A 21 4.81 1.68 -13.36
CA PHE A 21 5.79 0.62 -13.62
C PHE A 21 6.35 0.74 -15.05
N PRO A 22 7.69 0.76 -15.19
CA PRO A 22 8.30 0.88 -16.52
C PRO A 22 8.23 -0.45 -17.26
N GLY A 23 7.42 -0.52 -18.30
CA GLY A 23 7.26 -1.72 -19.11
C GLY A 23 6.14 -2.61 -18.64
N GLU A 24 6.25 -3.91 -18.91
CA GLU A 24 5.22 -4.90 -18.57
C GLU A 24 5.38 -5.38 -17.14
N PRO A 25 4.42 -5.14 -16.24
CA PRO A 25 4.54 -5.62 -14.87
C PRO A 25 4.36 -7.14 -14.78
N LYS A 26 4.95 -7.74 -13.75
CA LYS A 26 4.74 -9.17 -13.47
C LYS A 26 3.26 -9.41 -13.18
N ALA A 27 2.75 -10.56 -13.64
CA ALA A 27 1.34 -10.91 -13.45
C ALA A 27 0.92 -10.84 -11.98
N GLY A 28 1.79 -11.27 -11.06
CA GLY A 28 1.48 -11.26 -9.63
C GLY A 28 1.29 -9.86 -9.06
N TYR A 29 1.86 -8.83 -9.69
CA TYR A 29 1.68 -7.46 -9.22
C TYR A 29 0.27 -6.94 -9.48
N VAL A 30 -0.41 -7.49 -10.48
CA VAL A 30 -1.72 -6.97 -10.90
C VAL A 30 -2.82 -8.03 -10.80
N THR A 31 -2.62 -9.06 -10.00
CA THR A 31 -3.63 -10.07 -9.74
C THR A 31 -4.87 -9.42 -9.12
N PRO A 32 -6.08 -9.66 -9.66
CA PRO A 32 -7.30 -9.09 -9.09
C PRO A 32 -7.49 -9.49 -7.63
N TRP A 33 -8.26 -8.69 -6.91
CA TRP A 33 -8.53 -8.91 -5.48
C TRP A 33 -8.98 -10.35 -5.18
N GLU A 34 -9.92 -10.86 -5.96
CA GLU A 34 -10.50 -12.19 -5.75
C GLU A 34 -9.48 -13.31 -5.88
N ALA A 35 -8.42 -13.11 -6.67
CA ALA A 35 -7.37 -14.09 -6.89
C ALA A 35 -6.10 -13.80 -6.10
N THR A 36 -6.10 -12.74 -5.29
CA THR A 36 -4.95 -12.36 -4.47
C THR A 36 -4.83 -13.32 -3.28
N PRO A 37 -3.61 -13.78 -2.95
CA PRO A 37 -3.42 -14.69 -1.80
C PRO A 37 -3.97 -14.12 -0.50
N GLU A 38 -4.40 -15.01 0.39
CA GLU A 38 -5.03 -14.60 1.65
C GLU A 38 -4.14 -13.70 2.50
N TRP A 39 -2.83 -14.02 2.61
CA TRP A 39 -1.93 -13.21 3.41
C TRP A 39 -1.80 -11.78 2.85
N GLU A 40 -1.82 -11.65 1.53
CA GLU A 40 -1.76 -10.33 0.89
C GLU A 40 -3.05 -9.55 1.14
N ARG A 41 -4.20 -10.21 1.06
CA ARG A 41 -5.47 -9.55 1.34
C ARG A 41 -5.54 -9.10 2.80
N ALA A 42 -5.09 -9.94 3.71
CA ALA A 42 -5.04 -9.60 5.14
C ALA A 42 -4.11 -8.42 5.39
N SER A 43 -2.95 -8.41 4.73
CA SER A 43 -1.99 -7.31 4.85
C SER A 43 -2.54 -6.01 4.27
N ALA A 44 -3.20 -6.09 3.12
CA ALA A 44 -3.85 -4.92 2.51
C ALA A 44 -4.91 -4.34 3.45
N ALA A 45 -5.73 -5.21 4.07
CA ALA A 45 -6.74 -4.77 5.02
C ALA A 45 -6.12 -4.08 6.24
N ALA A 46 -5.01 -4.63 6.74
CA ALA A 46 -4.33 -4.07 7.91
C ALA A 46 -3.75 -2.69 7.59
N VAL A 47 -3.08 -2.54 6.45
CA VAL A 47 -2.49 -1.24 6.10
C VAL A 47 -3.57 -0.20 5.81
N GLU A 48 -4.62 -0.59 5.09
CA GLU A 48 -5.74 0.32 4.84
C GLU A 48 -6.34 0.80 6.16
N GLY A 49 -6.53 -0.11 7.13
CA GLY A 49 -7.03 0.24 8.45
C GLY A 49 -6.11 1.20 9.19
N GLN A 50 -4.79 1.02 9.07
CA GLN A 50 -3.82 1.90 9.71
C GLN A 50 -3.85 3.30 9.11
N VAL A 51 -4.00 3.40 7.79
CA VAL A 51 -4.15 4.72 7.15
C VAL A 51 -5.44 5.40 7.65
N ARG A 52 -6.56 4.67 7.69
CA ARG A 52 -7.83 5.22 8.16
C ARG A 52 -7.74 5.69 9.60
N GLU A 53 -7.10 4.91 10.46
CA GLU A 53 -6.91 5.29 11.85
C GLU A 53 -6.07 6.56 11.97
N PHE A 54 -4.97 6.63 11.22
CA PHE A 54 -4.13 7.82 11.22
C PHE A 54 -4.91 9.06 10.78
N LEU A 55 -5.71 8.93 9.72
CA LEU A 55 -6.56 10.03 9.26
C LEU A 55 -7.52 10.49 10.35
N ALA A 56 -8.14 9.54 11.04
CA ALA A 56 -9.13 9.85 12.06
C ALA A 56 -8.51 10.54 13.28
N VAL A 57 -7.35 10.05 13.76
CA VAL A 57 -6.76 10.58 14.99
C VAL A 57 -5.92 11.83 14.77
N SER A 58 -5.46 12.07 13.54
CA SER A 58 -4.56 13.20 13.26
C SER A 58 -5.29 14.54 13.08
N GLY A 59 -6.61 14.53 13.01
CA GLY A 59 -7.40 15.76 12.98
C GLY A 59 -7.07 16.69 11.82
N GLY A 60 -6.89 16.15 10.64
CA GLY A 60 -6.57 16.95 9.46
C GLY A 60 -5.09 17.15 9.19
N HIS A 61 -4.21 16.70 10.09
CA HIS A 61 -2.76 16.80 9.89
C HIS A 61 -2.33 16.09 8.61
N ALA A 62 -2.98 14.98 8.27
CA ALA A 62 -2.65 14.22 7.07
C ALA A 62 -2.72 15.07 5.80
N GLY A 63 -3.62 16.04 5.75
CA GLY A 63 -3.73 16.94 4.61
C GLY A 63 -2.53 17.85 4.41
N ARG A 64 -1.66 17.96 5.41
CA ARG A 64 -0.43 18.75 5.33
C ARG A 64 0.78 17.93 4.93
N LEU A 65 0.64 16.60 4.86
CA LEU A 65 1.75 15.73 4.50
C LEU A 65 1.99 15.78 2.99
N GLY A 66 3.27 15.76 2.61
CA GLY A 66 3.64 15.60 1.21
C GLY A 66 3.49 14.15 0.79
N ARG A 67 3.52 13.93 -0.52
CA ARG A 67 3.38 12.58 -1.08
C ARG A 67 4.46 11.63 -0.55
N GLU A 68 5.69 12.11 -0.37
CA GLU A 68 6.76 11.25 0.15
C GLU A 68 6.42 10.71 1.53
N GLN A 69 5.93 11.55 2.43
CA GLN A 69 5.56 11.11 3.76
C GLN A 69 4.41 10.13 3.75
N LYS A 70 3.42 10.37 2.88
CA LYS A 70 2.28 9.46 2.72
C LYS A 70 2.76 8.09 2.22
N GLY A 71 3.63 8.08 1.22
CA GLY A 71 4.17 6.84 0.69
C GLY A 71 5.02 6.10 1.71
N ARG A 72 5.84 6.82 2.48
CA ARG A 72 6.65 6.21 3.54
C ARG A 72 5.79 5.53 4.59
N PHE A 73 4.67 6.13 4.94
CA PHE A 73 3.74 5.55 5.90
C PHE A 73 3.23 4.19 5.42
N VAL A 74 2.77 4.14 4.17
CA VAL A 74 2.27 2.89 3.57
C VAL A 74 3.39 1.85 3.49
N ALA A 75 4.57 2.25 3.03
CA ALA A 75 5.70 1.32 2.89
C ALA A 75 6.10 0.72 4.24
N THR A 76 6.17 1.53 5.29
CA THR A 76 6.54 1.06 6.63
C THR A 76 5.50 0.10 7.18
N CYS A 77 4.22 0.43 7.02
CA CYS A 77 3.14 -0.45 7.46
C CYS A 77 3.16 -1.78 6.70
N TRP A 78 3.47 -1.74 5.41
CA TRP A 78 3.57 -2.96 4.61
C TRP A 78 4.71 -3.84 5.07
N ILE A 79 5.88 -3.27 5.37
CA ILE A 79 7.02 -4.02 5.89
C ILE A 79 6.63 -4.76 7.17
N ALA A 80 5.87 -4.11 8.06
CA ALA A 80 5.41 -4.75 9.28
C ALA A 80 4.55 -5.98 8.98
N GLN A 81 3.71 -5.90 7.93
CA GLN A 81 2.89 -7.03 7.52
C GLN A 81 3.74 -8.16 6.93
N ILE A 82 4.78 -7.83 6.17
CA ILE A 82 5.68 -8.85 5.64
C ILE A 82 6.31 -9.65 6.79
N TYR A 83 6.80 -8.97 7.83
CA TYR A 83 7.37 -9.66 8.98
C TYR A 83 6.33 -10.44 9.78
N ARG A 84 5.08 -10.02 9.75
CA ARG A 84 4.00 -10.74 10.42
C ARG A 84 3.73 -12.10 9.79
N HIS A 85 3.85 -12.17 8.46
CA HIS A 85 3.50 -13.38 7.71
C HIS A 85 4.70 -14.23 7.29
N PHE A 86 5.90 -13.67 7.32
CA PHE A 86 7.12 -14.37 6.90
C PHE A 86 8.20 -14.22 7.96
N GLU A 87 8.77 -15.35 8.36
CA GLU A 87 9.81 -15.37 9.40
C GLU A 87 11.12 -14.78 8.91
N ASP A 88 11.48 -15.07 7.65
CA ASP A 88 12.73 -14.62 7.05
C ASP A 88 12.49 -14.10 5.63
N PRO A 89 11.88 -12.92 5.50
CA PRO A 89 11.55 -12.40 4.18
C PRO A 89 12.78 -12.01 3.38
N LYS A 90 12.66 -12.07 2.05
CA LYS A 90 13.72 -11.62 1.17
C LYS A 90 13.96 -10.12 1.38
N PRO A 91 15.24 -9.69 1.33
CA PRO A 91 15.56 -8.27 1.59
C PRO A 91 14.77 -7.28 0.74
N GLY A 92 14.45 -7.62 -0.51
CA GLY A 92 13.70 -6.73 -1.39
C GLY A 92 12.29 -6.44 -0.91
N TYR A 93 11.71 -7.32 -0.09
CA TYR A 93 10.35 -7.10 0.44
C TYR A 93 10.34 -6.18 1.65
N VAL A 94 11.48 -5.92 2.24
CA VAL A 94 11.61 -5.08 3.44
C VAL A 94 12.62 -3.96 3.23
N ALA A 95 12.83 -3.56 1.99
CA ALA A 95 13.79 -2.51 1.65
C ALA A 95 13.35 -1.16 2.20
N ASP A 96 14.32 -0.37 2.64
CA ASP A 96 14.06 0.99 3.11
C ASP A 96 13.49 1.84 1.98
N TRP A 97 12.73 2.87 2.36
CA TRP A 97 12.10 3.78 1.39
C TRP A 97 13.08 4.28 0.32
N ALA A 98 14.29 4.67 0.73
CA ALA A 98 15.27 5.21 -0.21
C ALA A 98 15.73 4.17 -1.25
N GLU A 99 15.60 2.88 -0.94
CA GLU A 99 16.01 1.80 -1.83
C GLU A 99 14.88 1.31 -2.72
N LEU A 100 13.65 1.73 -2.47
CA LEU A 100 12.52 1.35 -3.31
C LEU A 100 12.61 2.03 -4.67
N PRO A 101 12.25 1.33 -5.76
CA PRO A 101 12.23 1.97 -7.08
C PRO A 101 11.18 3.09 -7.13
N PRO A 102 11.40 4.10 -7.98
CA PRO A 102 10.46 5.23 -8.05
C PRO A 102 9.02 4.82 -8.30
N TRP A 103 8.76 3.81 -9.13
CA TRP A 103 7.40 3.38 -9.42
C TRP A 103 6.68 2.89 -8.17
N GLN A 104 7.41 2.22 -7.28
CA GLN A 104 6.82 1.70 -6.04
C GLN A 104 6.55 2.82 -5.05
N ARG A 105 7.46 3.79 -4.94
CA ARG A 105 7.25 4.94 -4.07
C ARG A 105 6.04 5.74 -4.49
N GLU A 106 5.86 5.97 -5.79
CA GLU A 106 4.69 6.67 -6.31
C GLU A 106 3.41 5.89 -6.04
N THR A 107 3.46 4.57 -6.24
CA THR A 107 2.30 3.71 -5.99
C THR A 107 1.90 3.73 -4.52
N ASP A 108 2.85 3.68 -3.61
CA ASP A 108 2.56 3.74 -2.18
C ASP A 108 1.88 5.07 -1.79
N ALA A 109 2.35 6.19 -2.36
CA ALA A 109 1.72 7.47 -2.13
C ALA A 109 0.29 7.50 -2.70
N ASP A 110 0.09 6.91 -3.87
CA ASP A 110 -1.24 6.81 -4.49
C ASP A 110 -2.20 6.02 -3.59
N ILE A 111 -1.71 4.96 -2.95
CA ILE A 111 -2.53 4.15 -2.05
C ILE A 111 -3.02 4.98 -0.87
N PHE A 112 -2.12 5.72 -0.23
CA PHE A 112 -2.50 6.59 0.89
C PHE A 112 -3.57 7.59 0.44
N GLU A 113 -3.35 8.22 -0.69
CA GLU A 113 -4.27 9.25 -1.19
C GLU A 113 -5.62 8.66 -1.60
N ALA A 114 -5.64 7.43 -2.11
CA ALA A 114 -6.90 6.76 -2.43
C ALA A 114 -7.73 6.51 -1.17
N VAL A 115 -7.08 6.06 -0.09
CA VAL A 115 -7.78 5.85 1.19
C VAL A 115 -8.23 7.18 1.76
N GLU A 116 -7.39 8.20 1.68
CA GLU A 116 -7.72 9.56 2.13
C GLU A 116 -8.96 10.10 1.41
N ALA A 117 -9.02 9.93 0.09
CA ALA A 117 -10.15 10.40 -0.71
C ALA A 117 -11.44 9.65 -0.40
N ALA A 118 -11.34 8.40 0.05
CA ALA A 118 -12.51 7.57 0.37
C ALA A 118 -12.96 7.71 1.83
N SER A 119 -12.26 8.51 2.61
CA SER A 119 -12.52 8.65 4.05
C SER A 119 -13.40 9.84 4.38
#